data_3a456a5047070a95728b71cf26b81d4a
#
_entry.id   3a456a5047070a95728b71cf26b81d4a
#
_cell.length_a   1.000
_cell.length_b   1.000
_cell.length_c   1.000
_cell.angle_alpha   90.00
_cell.angle_beta   90.00
_cell.angle_gamma   90.00
#
_symmetry.space_group_name_H-M   'P 1'
#
loop_
_entity.id
_entity.type
_entity.pdbx_description
1 polymer ?
#
loop_
_entity_poly.entity_id
_entity_poly.type
_entity_poly.pdbx_seq_one_letter_code
_entity_poly.pdbx_strand_id
1 'polypeptide(L)'
;KGNQVYQELESGVINEKGQWFNILKDKGIIVEKETDESDIIKDKMCDEIYEKVLRLTIMPTEDCNFRCKYCYEEHKKGRMSKELQQAIVKYVRKNIFNFSRVEVSWFGGEPLEEIEIIENLSSQIINICKKAKREYRAGITTNGYDLDYHNFCRLLRCKIYDYQITIDGIKKVHDELRVLKNGEGTYERIMLNLEQIKSKCNKRYFTIAIRTNLTNSSIKYLDKFIHEYNIRFKGDTRFKLFPHFVEKWNEDRFDSSIEGELIENNKRNDIYEILNESDIENLDIYLNFLDSSGLCPAGR
;
A
#
# COMPACT_ATOMS: atom_id res chain seq x y z
N LYS A 1 -21.48 -1.39 -19.37
CA LYS A 1 -22.27 -0.77 -18.26
C LYS A 1 -21.55 0.44 -17.67
N GLY A 2 -20.23 0.40 -17.43
CA GLY A 2 -19.44 1.54 -16.92
C GLY A 2 -19.46 2.76 -17.86
N ASN A 3 -19.38 2.54 -19.15
CA ASN A 3 -19.39 3.61 -20.17
C ASN A 3 -20.71 4.42 -20.19
N GLN A 4 -21.84 3.78 -19.88
CA GLN A 4 -23.14 4.46 -19.83
C GLN A 4 -23.22 5.40 -18.60
N VAL A 5 -22.73 4.97 -17.44
CA VAL A 5 -22.68 5.78 -16.21
C VAL A 5 -21.75 6.97 -16.40
N TYR A 6 -20.60 6.75 -17.03
CA TYR A 6 -19.66 7.82 -17.34
C TYR A 6 -20.27 8.88 -18.28
N GLN A 7 -20.98 8.45 -19.33
CA GLN A 7 -21.68 9.36 -20.25
C GLN A 7 -22.81 10.13 -19.55
N GLU A 8 -23.55 9.51 -18.63
CA GLU A 8 -24.56 10.18 -17.81
C GLU A 8 -23.92 11.24 -16.89
N LEU A 9 -22.79 10.91 -16.24
CA LEU A 9 -22.03 11.86 -15.43
C LEU A 9 -21.49 13.04 -16.23
N GLU A 10 -20.91 12.76 -17.41
CA GLU A 10 -20.33 13.77 -18.30
C GLU A 10 -21.41 14.70 -18.90
N SER A 11 -22.58 14.16 -19.19
CA SER A 11 -23.73 14.94 -19.68
C SER A 11 -24.46 15.75 -18.62
N GLY A 12 -24.15 15.50 -17.32
CA GLY A 12 -24.85 16.11 -16.18
C GLY A 12 -26.30 15.64 -16.02
N VAL A 13 -26.73 14.62 -16.77
CA VAL A 13 -28.07 14.06 -16.70
C VAL A 13 -27.99 12.63 -16.20
N ILE A 14 -28.23 12.43 -14.90
CA ILE A 14 -28.15 11.13 -14.27
C ILE A 14 -29.55 10.57 -14.09
N ASN A 15 -29.74 9.31 -14.47
CA ASN A 15 -30.99 8.61 -14.26
C ASN A 15 -31.16 8.26 -12.77
N GLU A 16 -31.94 9.05 -12.04
CA GLU A 16 -32.21 8.86 -10.59
C GLU A 16 -32.85 7.51 -10.25
N LYS A 17 -33.47 6.84 -11.21
CA LYS A 17 -34.04 5.48 -11.06
C LYS A 17 -33.03 4.39 -11.47
N GLY A 18 -31.86 4.78 -11.91
CA GLY A 18 -30.80 3.85 -12.34
C GLY A 18 -30.16 3.12 -11.16
N GLN A 19 -29.74 1.90 -11.41
CA GLN A 19 -29.06 1.04 -10.42
C GLN A 19 -27.84 1.73 -9.77
N TRP A 20 -27.17 2.61 -10.51
CA TRP A 20 -25.94 3.28 -10.08
C TRP A 20 -26.17 4.55 -9.27
N PHE A 21 -27.33 5.17 -9.38
CA PHE A 21 -27.63 6.44 -8.69
C PHE A 21 -27.42 6.35 -7.18
N ASN A 22 -28.03 5.35 -6.54
CA ASN A 22 -27.89 5.16 -5.11
C ASN A 22 -26.44 4.85 -4.70
N ILE A 23 -25.73 4.03 -5.48
CA ILE A 23 -24.32 3.68 -5.24
C ILE A 23 -23.43 4.92 -5.32
N LEU A 24 -23.65 5.78 -6.32
CA LEU A 24 -22.89 7.01 -6.51
C LEU A 24 -23.23 8.05 -5.43
N LYS A 25 -24.49 8.11 -5.02
CA LYS A 25 -24.96 8.97 -3.91
C LYS A 25 -24.38 8.52 -2.57
N ASP A 26 -24.43 7.23 -2.26
CA ASP A 26 -23.88 6.65 -1.02
C ASP A 26 -22.36 6.84 -0.93
N LYS A 27 -21.68 6.84 -2.08
CA LYS A 27 -20.23 7.12 -2.16
C LYS A 27 -19.89 8.61 -2.19
N GLY A 28 -20.89 9.50 -2.18
CA GLY A 28 -20.68 10.95 -2.24
C GLY A 28 -20.11 11.46 -3.57
N ILE A 29 -20.23 10.67 -4.66
CA ILE A 29 -19.83 11.06 -6.03
C ILE A 29 -20.91 11.96 -6.64
N ILE A 30 -22.17 11.74 -6.24
CA ILE A 30 -23.33 12.59 -6.57
C ILE A 30 -23.84 13.16 -5.25
N VAL A 31 -23.97 14.48 -5.23
CA VAL A 31 -24.57 15.21 -4.10
C VAL A 31 -25.77 16.02 -4.60
N GLU A 32 -26.66 16.42 -3.71
CA GLU A 32 -27.77 17.29 -4.04
C GLU A 32 -27.25 18.66 -4.46
N LYS A 33 -27.91 19.30 -5.42
CA LYS A 33 -27.45 20.55 -6.05
C LYS A 33 -27.18 21.70 -5.06
N GLU A 34 -27.90 21.73 -3.96
CA GLU A 34 -27.77 22.71 -2.90
C GLU A 34 -26.74 22.32 -1.83
N THR A 35 -26.09 21.16 -1.96
CA THR A 35 -25.10 20.69 -1.00
C THR A 35 -23.81 21.50 -1.14
N ASP A 36 -23.35 22.11 -0.06
CA ASP A 36 -22.01 22.67 0.00
C ASP A 36 -21.00 21.54 0.19
N GLU A 37 -20.33 21.15 -0.89
CA GLU A 37 -19.30 20.10 -0.88
C GLU A 37 -18.15 20.46 0.07
N SER A 38 -17.89 21.76 0.28
CA SER A 38 -16.86 22.19 1.23
C SER A 38 -17.21 21.85 2.67
N ASP A 39 -18.50 21.81 3.02
CA ASP A 39 -18.94 21.38 4.35
C ASP A 39 -18.82 19.85 4.52
N ILE A 40 -19.14 19.06 3.50
CA ILE A 40 -18.90 17.61 3.52
C ILE A 40 -17.42 17.32 3.70
N ILE A 41 -16.54 18.04 2.99
CA ILE A 41 -15.10 17.89 3.11
C ILE A 41 -14.63 18.29 4.50
N LYS A 42 -15.12 19.41 5.04
CA LYS A 42 -14.82 19.87 6.40
C LYS A 42 -15.25 18.85 7.45
N ASP A 43 -16.46 18.31 7.33
CA ASP A 43 -16.96 17.30 8.26
C ASP A 43 -16.11 16.03 8.22
N LYS A 44 -15.77 15.52 7.03
CA LYS A 44 -14.85 14.38 6.90
C LYS A 44 -13.46 14.69 7.45
N MET A 45 -12.90 15.87 7.17
CA MET A 45 -11.64 16.30 7.76
C MET A 45 -11.73 16.48 9.27
N CYS A 46 -12.85 16.98 9.77
CA CYS A 46 -13.11 17.09 11.21
C CYS A 46 -13.14 15.70 11.85
N ASP A 47 -13.86 14.73 11.28
CA ASP A 47 -13.89 13.36 11.79
C ASP A 47 -12.49 12.75 11.87
N GLU A 48 -11.65 12.94 10.85
CA GLU A 48 -10.25 12.51 10.85
C GLU A 48 -9.40 13.22 11.93
N ILE A 49 -9.60 14.51 12.14
CA ILE A 49 -8.94 15.29 13.18
C ILE A 49 -9.44 14.88 14.57
N TYR A 50 -10.74 14.64 14.71
CA TYR A 50 -11.36 14.21 15.98
C TYR A 50 -11.08 12.75 16.34
N GLU A 51 -10.69 11.88 15.40
CA GLU A 51 -10.30 10.50 15.70
C GLU A 51 -9.13 10.39 16.69
N LYS A 52 -8.42 11.49 16.94
CA LYS A 52 -7.28 11.53 17.88
C LYS A 52 -6.31 10.37 17.68
N VAL A 53 -5.95 10.12 16.42
CA VAL A 53 -4.98 9.08 16.05
C VAL A 53 -3.60 9.70 15.88
N LEU A 54 -2.62 9.13 16.52
CA LEU A 54 -1.21 9.44 16.23
C LEU A 54 -0.73 8.52 15.10
N ARG A 55 -0.58 9.07 13.90
CA ARG A 55 -0.03 8.36 12.73
C ARG A 55 1.46 8.67 12.60
N LEU A 56 2.28 7.65 12.56
CA LEU A 56 3.72 7.76 12.42
C LEU A 56 4.19 6.91 11.24
N THR A 57 4.78 7.55 10.22
CA THR A 57 5.57 6.84 9.22
C THR A 57 7.02 6.82 9.68
N ILE A 58 7.54 5.63 9.95
CA ILE A 58 8.88 5.43 10.49
C ILE A 58 9.74 4.71 9.46
N MET A 59 10.85 5.33 9.08
CA MET A 59 11.84 4.79 8.15
C MET A 59 13.08 4.33 8.94
N PRO A 60 13.23 3.02 9.23
CA PRO A 60 14.40 2.50 9.95
C PRO A 60 15.71 2.74 9.21
N THR A 61 15.64 2.76 7.88
CA THR A 61 16.73 3.10 6.98
C THR A 61 16.21 3.66 5.66
N GLU A 62 17.02 4.50 5.01
CA GLU A 62 16.82 4.87 3.59
C GLU A 62 17.56 3.90 2.65
N ASP A 63 18.45 3.04 3.15
CA ASP A 63 19.10 2.02 2.33
C ASP A 63 18.09 0.96 1.87
N CYS A 64 18.39 0.37 0.71
CA CYS A 64 17.59 -0.69 0.13
C CYS A 64 18.51 -1.67 -0.60
N ASN A 65 18.30 -2.97 -0.41
CA ASN A 65 18.99 -4.03 -1.13
C ASN A 65 18.61 -4.08 -2.63
N PHE A 66 17.54 -3.37 -3.06
CA PHE A 66 17.12 -3.27 -4.45
C PHE A 66 17.63 -2.01 -5.15
N ARG A 67 17.55 -2.03 -6.50
CA ARG A 67 17.70 -0.88 -7.40
C ARG A 67 16.58 -0.92 -8.44
N CYS A 68 15.35 -0.57 -7.99
CA CYS A 68 14.19 -0.53 -8.87
C CYS A 68 14.29 0.67 -9.81
N LYS A 69 13.96 0.47 -11.09
CA LYS A 69 14.08 1.50 -12.14
C LYS A 69 13.20 2.74 -11.90
N TYR A 70 12.07 2.57 -11.22
CA TYR A 70 11.13 3.66 -10.91
C TYR A 70 11.23 4.15 -9.46
N CYS A 71 12.31 3.80 -8.74
CA CYS A 71 12.45 4.19 -7.35
C CYS A 71 12.69 5.69 -7.23
N TYR A 72 11.90 6.34 -6.35
CA TYR A 72 12.04 7.76 -6.04
C TYR A 72 12.91 8.02 -4.80
N GLU A 73 13.27 6.97 -4.04
CA GLU A 73 14.09 7.07 -2.83
C GLU A 73 15.56 7.40 -3.14
N GLU A 74 16.18 8.21 -2.29
CA GLU A 74 17.55 8.69 -2.50
C GLU A 74 18.63 7.78 -1.97
N HIS A 75 18.31 6.93 -1.01
CA HIS A 75 19.24 6.03 -0.32
C HIS A 75 20.46 6.75 0.32
N LYS A 76 20.28 8.01 0.78
CA LYS A 76 21.40 8.86 1.21
C LYS A 76 21.69 8.83 2.72
N LYS A 77 20.64 8.68 3.54
CA LYS A 77 20.77 8.87 4.99
C LYS A 77 21.08 7.59 5.77
N GLY A 78 20.96 6.43 5.11
CA GLY A 78 21.24 5.16 5.74
C GLY A 78 20.38 4.85 6.97
N ARG A 79 20.98 4.22 7.95
CA ARG A 79 20.33 3.69 9.16
C ARG A 79 19.89 4.80 10.14
N MET A 80 18.73 4.64 10.75
CA MET A 80 18.22 5.53 11.80
C MET A 80 19.10 5.52 13.04
N SER A 81 19.51 6.70 13.53
CA SER A 81 20.35 6.83 14.70
C SER A 81 19.63 6.42 16.00
N LYS A 82 20.40 6.04 17.03
CA LYS A 82 19.83 5.70 18.34
C LYS A 82 19.15 6.90 19.01
N GLU A 83 19.68 8.10 18.80
CA GLU A 83 19.12 9.35 19.32
C GLU A 83 17.74 9.61 18.74
N LEU A 84 17.56 9.40 17.42
CA LEU A 84 16.25 9.53 16.78
C LEU A 84 15.26 8.48 17.27
N GLN A 85 15.69 7.22 17.42
CA GLN A 85 14.86 6.17 18.02
C GLN A 85 14.36 6.57 19.42
N GLN A 86 15.24 7.09 20.28
CA GLN A 86 14.89 7.57 21.61
C GLN A 86 13.94 8.77 21.57
N ALA A 87 14.16 9.69 20.62
CA ALA A 87 13.29 10.85 20.42
C ALA A 87 11.86 10.44 20.04
N ILE A 88 11.71 9.47 19.14
CA ILE A 88 10.38 8.92 18.75
C ILE A 88 9.67 8.34 19.97
N VAL A 89 10.35 7.48 20.74
CA VAL A 89 9.77 6.87 21.95
C VAL A 89 9.37 7.93 22.97
N LYS A 90 10.22 8.95 23.19
CA LYS A 90 9.93 10.07 24.09
C LYS A 90 8.72 10.87 23.61
N TYR A 91 8.63 11.13 22.31
CA TYR A 91 7.51 11.85 21.72
C TYR A 91 6.19 11.10 21.93
N VAL A 92 6.15 9.80 21.60
CA VAL A 92 4.96 8.96 21.82
C VAL A 92 4.57 8.97 23.29
N ARG A 93 5.53 8.74 24.21
CA ARG A 93 5.28 8.72 25.66
C ARG A 93 4.70 10.04 26.18
N LYS A 94 5.23 11.18 25.71
CA LYS A 94 4.78 12.51 26.13
C LYS A 94 3.36 12.80 25.69
N ASN A 95 2.97 12.33 24.50
CA ASN A 95 1.72 12.73 23.85
C ASN A 95 0.63 11.65 23.88
N ILE A 96 0.90 10.45 24.41
CA ILE A 96 0.01 9.29 24.29
C ILE A 96 -1.41 9.55 24.80
N PHE A 97 -1.58 10.38 25.83
CA PHE A 97 -2.89 10.68 26.39
C PHE A 97 -3.76 11.62 25.53
N ASN A 98 -3.14 12.28 24.53
CA ASN A 98 -3.86 13.11 23.56
C ASN A 98 -4.53 12.29 22.46
N PHE A 99 -4.20 10.99 22.35
CA PHE A 99 -4.64 10.12 21.29
C PHE A 99 -5.39 8.91 21.82
N SER A 100 -6.35 8.40 21.03
CA SER A 100 -7.07 7.15 21.28
C SER A 100 -6.26 5.92 20.77
N ARG A 101 -5.51 6.12 19.69
CA ARG A 101 -4.78 5.09 18.97
C ARG A 101 -3.45 5.62 18.45
N VAL A 102 -2.47 4.74 18.37
CA VAL A 102 -1.19 4.96 17.66
C VAL A 102 -1.12 4.02 16.46
N GLU A 103 -0.91 4.57 15.28
CA GLU A 103 -0.71 3.83 14.04
C GLU A 103 0.71 4.05 13.54
N VAL A 104 1.41 2.95 13.27
CA VAL A 104 2.79 2.98 12.78
C VAL A 104 2.84 2.34 11.39
N SER A 105 3.29 3.10 10.41
CA SER A 105 3.62 2.61 9.07
C SER A 105 5.13 2.50 8.94
N TRP A 106 5.63 1.28 8.86
CA TRP A 106 7.04 1.02 8.59
C TRP A 106 7.31 1.15 7.10
N PHE A 107 8.26 2.00 6.75
CA PHE A 107 8.57 2.38 5.38
C PHE A 107 10.09 2.65 5.21
N GLY A 108 10.52 3.21 4.07
CA GLY A 108 11.89 3.61 3.77
C GLY A 108 12.41 2.92 2.52
N GLY A 109 13.72 2.77 2.41
CA GLY A 109 14.32 1.99 1.34
C GLY A 109 13.86 0.54 1.41
N GLU A 110 14.47 -0.25 2.31
CA GLU A 110 13.94 -1.56 2.71
C GLU A 110 13.96 -1.68 4.25
N PRO A 111 12.80 -1.59 4.90
CA PRO A 111 12.75 -1.59 6.37
C PRO A 111 13.26 -2.88 7.01
N LEU A 112 13.22 -4.02 6.30
CA LEU A 112 13.70 -5.31 6.84
C LEU A 112 15.23 -5.39 6.93
N GLU A 113 15.98 -4.53 6.23
CA GLU A 113 17.43 -4.43 6.46
C GLU A 113 17.76 -3.99 7.89
N GLU A 114 16.79 -3.36 8.59
CA GLU A 114 16.92 -2.89 9.97
C GLU A 114 15.80 -3.42 10.88
N ILE A 115 15.50 -4.71 10.77
CA ILE A 115 14.41 -5.35 11.51
C ILE A 115 14.57 -5.24 13.03
N GLU A 116 15.80 -5.14 13.54
CA GLU A 116 16.07 -4.92 14.99
C GLU A 116 15.56 -3.55 15.47
N ILE A 117 15.62 -2.52 14.62
CA ILE A 117 15.05 -1.20 14.93
C ILE A 117 13.53 -1.31 15.01
N ILE A 118 12.91 -2.03 14.06
CA ILE A 118 11.47 -2.29 14.07
C ILE A 118 11.05 -2.96 15.37
N GLU A 119 11.72 -4.05 15.75
CA GLU A 119 11.41 -4.78 16.98
C GLU A 119 11.58 -3.91 18.23
N ASN A 120 12.69 -3.18 18.32
CA ASN A 120 12.98 -2.32 19.47
C ASN A 120 11.93 -1.21 19.63
N LEU A 121 11.63 -0.47 18.56
CA LEU A 121 10.66 0.63 18.62
C LEU A 121 9.24 0.10 18.84
N SER A 122 8.83 -0.96 18.10
CA SER A 122 7.52 -1.59 18.28
C SER A 122 7.30 -2.03 19.72
N SER A 123 8.27 -2.73 20.31
CA SER A 123 8.21 -3.19 21.70
C SER A 123 7.96 -2.05 22.69
N GLN A 124 8.69 -0.95 22.52
CA GLN A 124 8.57 0.22 23.40
C GLN A 124 7.22 0.94 23.20
N ILE A 125 6.81 1.18 21.93
CA ILE A 125 5.55 1.87 21.63
C ILE A 125 4.36 1.03 22.08
N ILE A 126 4.35 -0.28 21.83
CA ILE A 126 3.30 -1.20 22.30
C ILE A 126 3.18 -1.15 23.84
N ASN A 127 4.31 -1.14 24.56
CA ASN A 127 4.29 -1.06 26.03
C ASN A 127 3.73 0.28 26.52
N ILE A 128 4.05 1.40 25.84
CA ILE A 128 3.48 2.72 26.15
C ILE A 128 1.96 2.70 25.94
N CYS A 129 1.50 2.22 24.78
CA CYS A 129 0.08 2.12 24.46
C CYS A 129 -0.68 1.25 25.47
N LYS A 130 -0.11 0.07 25.80
CA LYS A 130 -0.69 -0.84 26.81
C LYS A 130 -0.86 -0.18 28.18
N LYS A 131 0.18 0.52 28.67
CA LYS A 131 0.12 1.22 29.96
C LYS A 131 -0.88 2.37 29.97
N ALA A 132 -1.03 3.07 28.84
CA ALA A 132 -1.98 4.16 28.68
C ALA A 132 -3.40 3.69 28.29
N LYS A 133 -3.64 2.39 28.11
CA LYS A 133 -4.89 1.80 27.60
C LYS A 133 -5.29 2.40 26.25
N ARG A 134 -4.32 2.51 25.34
CA ARG A 134 -4.52 2.99 23.97
C ARG A 134 -4.30 1.86 22.98
N GLU A 135 -5.00 1.93 21.85
CA GLU A 135 -4.85 0.98 20.77
C GLU A 135 -3.51 1.19 20.05
N TYR A 136 -2.93 0.12 19.54
CA TYR A 136 -1.75 0.15 18.66
C TYR A 136 -2.04 -0.67 17.40
N ARG A 137 -1.81 -0.08 16.24
CA ARG A 137 -1.84 -0.75 14.93
C ARG A 137 -0.54 -0.50 14.20
N ALA A 138 -0.12 -1.45 13.39
CA ALA A 138 1.05 -1.25 12.55
C ALA A 138 0.95 -2.02 11.24
N GLY A 139 1.45 -1.39 10.17
CA GLY A 139 1.67 -1.98 8.86
C GLY A 139 3.10 -1.77 8.37
N ILE A 140 3.47 -2.48 7.32
CA ILE A 140 4.80 -2.40 6.70
C ILE A 140 4.70 -2.45 5.17
N THR A 141 5.43 -1.55 4.52
CA THR A 141 5.73 -1.65 3.09
C THR A 141 7.15 -2.17 2.93
N THR A 142 7.30 -3.31 2.29
CA THR A 142 8.59 -3.99 2.08
C THR A 142 8.67 -4.56 0.67
N ASN A 143 9.88 -4.73 0.16
CA ASN A 143 10.08 -5.45 -1.09
C ASN A 143 9.85 -6.97 -0.97
N GLY A 144 9.78 -7.49 0.25
CA GLY A 144 9.45 -8.89 0.54
C GLY A 144 10.61 -9.88 0.37
N TYR A 145 11.79 -9.44 -0.05
CA TYR A 145 12.94 -10.31 -0.31
C TYR A 145 13.45 -11.00 0.96
N ASP A 146 13.53 -10.25 2.06
CA ASP A 146 13.97 -10.74 3.36
C ASP A 146 12.78 -11.09 4.29
N LEU A 147 11.56 -11.14 3.75
CA LEU A 147 10.36 -11.53 4.49
C LEU A 147 10.19 -13.06 4.47
N ASP A 148 11.20 -13.79 4.87
CA ASP A 148 11.06 -15.22 5.12
C ASP A 148 10.10 -15.50 6.29
N TYR A 149 9.71 -16.75 6.48
CA TYR A 149 8.74 -17.10 7.53
C TYR A 149 9.24 -16.77 8.94
N HIS A 150 10.55 -16.78 9.19
CA HIS A 150 11.13 -16.40 10.46
C HIS A 150 10.95 -14.90 10.74
N ASN A 151 11.32 -14.04 9.78
CA ASN A 151 11.17 -12.59 9.88
C ASN A 151 9.69 -12.19 9.91
N PHE A 152 8.83 -12.86 9.14
CA PHE A 152 7.39 -12.67 9.24
C PHE A 152 6.86 -12.93 10.66
N CYS A 153 7.30 -14.02 11.33
CA CYS A 153 6.93 -14.29 12.71
C CYS A 153 7.48 -13.24 13.70
N ARG A 154 8.65 -12.64 13.43
CA ARG A 154 9.19 -11.52 14.22
C ARG A 154 8.27 -10.30 14.11
N LEU A 155 7.84 -9.96 12.89
CA LEU A 155 6.93 -8.83 12.64
C LEU A 155 5.54 -9.04 13.26
N LEU A 156 5.01 -10.27 13.23
CA LEU A 156 3.75 -10.57 13.93
C LEU A 156 3.84 -10.33 15.44
N ARG A 157 5.00 -10.59 16.08
CA ARG A 157 5.23 -10.24 17.50
C ARG A 157 5.24 -8.74 17.72
N CYS A 158 5.63 -7.96 16.72
CA CYS A 158 5.53 -6.49 16.69
C CYS A 158 4.11 -5.97 16.41
N LYS A 159 3.10 -6.86 16.31
CA LYS A 159 1.72 -6.53 15.92
C LYS A 159 1.61 -5.83 14.56
N ILE A 160 2.51 -6.16 13.66
CA ILE A 160 2.43 -5.73 12.27
C ILE A 160 1.55 -6.75 11.57
N TYR A 161 0.38 -6.31 11.11
CA TYR A 161 -0.64 -7.19 10.52
C TYR A 161 -0.98 -6.82 9.08
N ASP A 162 -0.62 -5.62 8.66
CA ASP A 162 -0.85 -5.13 7.31
C ASP A 162 0.48 -5.04 6.56
N TYR A 163 0.59 -5.81 5.49
CA TYR A 163 1.80 -5.88 4.66
C TYR A 163 1.48 -5.40 3.27
N GLN A 164 2.29 -4.50 2.73
CA GLN A 164 2.30 -4.18 1.32
C GLN A 164 3.61 -4.70 0.71
N ILE A 165 3.50 -5.59 -0.28
CA ILE A 165 4.64 -6.21 -0.96
C ILE A 165 4.47 -6.01 -2.46
N THR A 166 5.53 -5.56 -3.14
CA THR A 166 5.44 -5.23 -4.56
C THR A 166 5.89 -6.39 -5.46
N ILE A 167 4.99 -6.81 -6.36
CA ILE A 167 5.23 -7.76 -7.44
C ILE A 167 4.75 -7.16 -8.76
N ASP A 168 5.66 -6.80 -9.65
CA ASP A 168 5.35 -6.06 -10.89
C ASP A 168 5.07 -6.98 -12.09
N GLY A 169 4.12 -7.90 -11.91
CA GLY A 169 3.72 -8.82 -12.97
C GLY A 169 4.47 -10.15 -12.94
N ILE A 170 4.63 -10.78 -14.11
CA ILE A 170 5.34 -12.06 -14.24
C ILE A 170 6.84 -11.89 -13.98
N LYS A 171 7.53 -12.99 -13.65
CA LYS A 171 8.97 -13.02 -13.34
C LYS A 171 9.83 -12.16 -14.28
N LYS A 172 9.63 -12.30 -15.59
CA LYS A 172 10.41 -11.56 -16.60
C LYS A 172 10.31 -10.06 -16.39
N VAL A 173 9.11 -9.53 -16.25
CA VAL A 173 8.85 -8.08 -16.09
C VAL A 173 9.35 -7.62 -14.72
N HIS A 174 9.04 -8.38 -13.67
CA HIS A 174 9.47 -8.04 -12.32
C HIS A 174 10.99 -7.93 -12.22
N ASP A 175 11.72 -8.93 -12.70
CA ASP A 175 13.19 -8.97 -12.61
C ASP A 175 13.89 -7.96 -13.56
N GLU A 176 13.19 -7.40 -14.56
CA GLU A 176 13.66 -6.27 -15.36
C GLU A 176 13.53 -4.92 -14.62
N LEU A 177 12.50 -4.78 -13.76
CA LEU A 177 12.18 -3.54 -13.08
C LEU A 177 12.76 -3.47 -11.66
N ARG A 178 12.88 -4.61 -10.97
CA ARG A 178 13.19 -4.72 -9.55
C ARG A 178 14.32 -5.71 -9.31
N VAL A 179 15.54 -5.23 -9.47
CA VAL A 179 16.75 -6.03 -9.27
C VAL A 179 17.42 -5.73 -7.93
N LEU A 180 18.21 -6.68 -7.45
CA LEU A 180 19.17 -6.43 -6.38
C LEU A 180 20.25 -5.42 -6.80
N LYS A 181 20.98 -4.87 -5.82
CA LYS A 181 22.16 -4.01 -6.08
C LYS A 181 23.20 -4.63 -7.03
N ASN A 182 23.31 -5.96 -7.05
CA ASN A 182 24.21 -6.70 -7.92
C ASN A 182 23.60 -7.08 -9.29
N GLY A 183 22.35 -6.66 -9.57
CA GLY A 183 21.64 -6.93 -10.82
C GLY A 183 20.90 -8.26 -10.88
N GLU A 184 20.92 -9.08 -9.82
CA GLU A 184 20.19 -10.35 -9.78
C GLU A 184 18.68 -10.13 -9.65
N GLY A 185 17.89 -11.08 -10.22
CA GLY A 185 16.44 -11.09 -10.11
C GLY A 185 15.95 -11.40 -8.70
N THR A 186 14.76 -10.94 -8.37
CA THR A 186 14.21 -10.99 -7.01
C THR A 186 12.88 -11.74 -6.90
N TYR A 187 12.19 -11.97 -8.01
CA TYR A 187 10.85 -12.56 -8.08
C TYR A 187 10.73 -13.90 -7.34
N GLU A 188 11.61 -14.85 -7.66
CA GLU A 188 11.51 -16.21 -7.10
C GLU A 188 11.66 -16.23 -5.58
N ARG A 189 12.56 -15.41 -5.04
CA ARG A 189 12.75 -15.32 -3.59
C ARG A 189 11.53 -14.75 -2.89
N ILE A 190 10.95 -13.68 -3.45
CA ILE A 190 9.75 -13.06 -2.88
C ILE A 190 8.57 -14.03 -2.94
N MET A 191 8.36 -14.68 -4.08
CA MET A 191 7.27 -15.65 -4.25
C MET A 191 7.40 -16.83 -3.30
N LEU A 192 8.62 -17.37 -3.13
CA LEU A 192 8.89 -18.44 -2.16
C LEU A 192 8.53 -18.01 -0.73
N ASN A 193 8.88 -16.79 -0.35
CA ASN A 193 8.55 -16.25 0.98
C ASN A 193 7.03 -16.17 1.18
N LEU A 194 6.29 -15.64 0.19
CA LEU A 194 4.82 -15.54 0.25
C LEU A 194 4.15 -16.92 0.34
N GLU A 195 4.61 -17.88 -0.45
CA GLU A 195 4.10 -19.27 -0.42
C GLU A 195 4.38 -19.97 0.92
N GLN A 196 5.56 -19.72 1.50
CA GLN A 196 5.88 -20.22 2.84
C GLN A 196 4.99 -19.60 3.92
N ILE A 197 4.74 -18.29 3.86
CA ILE A 197 3.82 -17.62 4.79
C ILE A 197 2.42 -18.21 4.65
N LYS A 198 1.93 -18.34 3.41
CA LYS A 198 0.61 -18.93 3.11
C LYS A 198 0.48 -20.31 3.72
N SER A 199 1.46 -21.18 3.48
CA SER A 199 1.38 -22.60 3.86
C SER A 199 1.64 -22.86 5.35
N LYS A 200 2.56 -22.11 5.98
CA LYS A 200 2.98 -22.34 7.36
C LYS A 200 2.17 -21.55 8.39
N CYS A 201 1.56 -20.40 8.01
CA CYS A 201 0.82 -19.57 8.93
C CYS A 201 -0.68 -19.80 8.84
N ASN A 202 -1.27 -20.40 9.87
CA ASN A 202 -2.72 -20.63 9.96
C ASN A 202 -3.49 -19.44 10.55
N LYS A 203 -2.82 -18.36 10.93
CA LYS A 203 -3.47 -17.18 11.49
C LYS A 203 -4.19 -16.39 10.37
N ARG A 204 -5.32 -15.77 10.71
CA ARG A 204 -6.17 -15.04 9.76
C ARG A 204 -6.29 -13.54 10.02
N TYR A 205 -5.55 -13.02 10.99
CA TYR A 205 -5.63 -11.62 11.40
C TYR A 205 -4.57 -10.71 10.74
N PHE A 206 -3.97 -11.15 9.65
CA PHE A 206 -3.07 -10.32 8.85
C PHE A 206 -3.52 -10.26 7.40
N THR A 207 -3.09 -9.23 6.71
CA THR A 207 -3.33 -9.01 5.28
C THR A 207 -2.03 -8.74 4.55
N ILE A 208 -1.85 -9.33 3.39
CA ILE A 208 -0.77 -9.06 2.46
C ILE A 208 -1.37 -8.48 1.18
N ALA A 209 -1.22 -7.17 0.99
CA ALA A 209 -1.54 -6.51 -0.26
C ALA A 209 -0.36 -6.69 -1.23
N ILE A 210 -0.56 -7.47 -2.28
CA ILE A 210 0.40 -7.62 -3.38
C ILE A 210 0.19 -6.42 -4.31
N ARG A 211 0.98 -5.38 -4.08
CA ARG A 211 1.00 -4.20 -4.95
C ARG A 211 1.63 -4.57 -6.29
N THR A 212 0.94 -4.28 -7.37
CA THR A 212 1.47 -4.47 -8.73
C THR A 212 1.55 -3.13 -9.41
N ASN A 213 2.77 -2.63 -9.63
CA ASN A 213 2.96 -1.40 -10.36
C ASN A 213 2.82 -1.67 -11.87
N LEU A 214 1.76 -1.11 -12.44
CA LEU A 214 1.41 -1.30 -13.84
C LEU A 214 2.24 -0.38 -14.74
N THR A 215 2.87 -0.98 -15.73
CA THR A 215 3.68 -0.34 -16.77
C THR A 215 3.25 -0.83 -18.14
N ASN A 216 3.65 -0.16 -19.22
CA ASN A 216 3.41 -0.62 -20.58
C ASN A 216 3.96 -2.03 -20.85
N SER A 217 5.02 -2.43 -20.18
CA SER A 217 5.56 -3.79 -20.26
C SER A 217 4.75 -4.78 -19.45
N SER A 218 4.30 -4.42 -18.23
CA SER A 218 3.55 -5.34 -17.37
C SER A 218 2.16 -5.66 -17.89
N ILE A 219 1.46 -4.67 -18.47
CA ILE A 219 0.09 -4.89 -19.01
C ILE A 219 0.06 -5.87 -20.17
N LYS A 220 1.16 -6.00 -20.95
CA LYS A 220 1.25 -7.01 -22.03
C LYS A 220 1.14 -8.45 -21.52
N TYR A 221 1.39 -8.66 -20.25
CA TYR A 221 1.37 -9.97 -19.60
C TYR A 221 0.35 -10.02 -18.46
N LEU A 222 -0.59 -9.09 -18.40
CA LEU A 222 -1.52 -8.93 -17.28
C LEU A 222 -2.35 -10.20 -17.07
N ASP A 223 -2.94 -10.77 -18.12
CA ASP A 223 -3.74 -12.01 -18.04
C ASP A 223 -2.91 -13.17 -17.49
N LYS A 224 -1.66 -13.30 -17.95
CA LYS A 224 -0.75 -14.34 -17.46
C LYS A 224 -0.42 -14.12 -15.99
N PHE A 225 -0.18 -12.90 -15.58
CA PHE A 225 0.09 -12.57 -14.18
C PHE A 225 -1.13 -12.84 -13.29
N ILE A 226 -2.33 -12.47 -13.72
CA ILE A 226 -3.58 -12.77 -13.02
C ILE A 226 -3.76 -14.29 -12.87
N HIS A 227 -3.49 -15.05 -13.92
CA HIS A 227 -3.56 -16.51 -13.85
C HIS A 227 -2.54 -17.09 -12.84
N GLU A 228 -1.27 -16.62 -12.86
CA GLU A 228 -0.25 -17.04 -11.89
C GLU A 228 -0.60 -16.64 -10.46
N TYR A 229 -1.18 -15.46 -10.25
CA TYR A 229 -1.68 -14.99 -8.96
C TYR A 229 -2.80 -15.90 -8.45
N ASN A 230 -3.78 -16.21 -9.29
CA ASN A 230 -4.92 -17.04 -8.92
C ASN A 230 -4.50 -18.46 -8.55
N ILE A 231 -3.59 -19.08 -9.30
CA ILE A 231 -3.05 -20.41 -8.95
C ILE A 231 -2.46 -20.41 -7.52
N ARG A 232 -1.80 -19.32 -7.12
CA ARG A 232 -1.11 -19.27 -5.83
C ARG A 232 -2.01 -18.80 -4.68
N PHE A 233 -2.86 -17.82 -4.91
CA PHE A 233 -3.50 -17.07 -3.81
C PHE A 233 -5.03 -17.06 -3.85
N LYS A 234 -5.70 -17.47 -4.93
CA LYS A 234 -7.16 -17.54 -4.98
C LYS A 234 -7.70 -18.40 -3.82
N GLY A 235 -8.79 -17.95 -3.22
CA GLY A 235 -9.40 -18.59 -2.05
C GLY A 235 -8.73 -18.31 -0.70
N ASP A 236 -7.64 -17.54 -0.67
CA ASP A 236 -7.02 -17.10 0.58
C ASP A 236 -7.22 -15.59 0.79
N THR A 237 -8.20 -15.23 1.61
CA THR A 237 -8.59 -13.84 1.86
C THR A 237 -7.50 -12.97 2.51
N ARG A 238 -6.41 -13.58 2.96
CA ARG A 238 -5.25 -12.85 3.52
C ARG A 238 -4.43 -12.16 2.44
N PHE A 239 -4.52 -12.63 1.19
CA PHE A 239 -3.79 -12.08 0.05
C PHE A 239 -4.74 -11.29 -0.83
N LYS A 240 -4.37 -10.05 -1.13
CA LYS A 240 -5.13 -9.15 -1.99
C LYS A 240 -4.24 -8.67 -3.12
N LEU A 241 -4.77 -8.59 -4.33
CA LEU A 241 -4.09 -7.93 -5.44
C LEU A 241 -4.43 -6.44 -5.43
N PHE A 242 -3.40 -5.60 -5.44
CA PHE A 242 -3.50 -4.15 -5.40
C PHE A 242 -2.74 -3.52 -6.59
N PRO A 243 -3.37 -3.43 -7.77
CA PRO A 243 -2.77 -2.81 -8.94
C PRO A 243 -2.69 -1.29 -8.78
N HIS A 244 -1.58 -0.72 -9.21
CA HIS A 244 -1.35 0.72 -9.19
C HIS A 244 -0.51 1.14 -10.39
N PHE A 245 -0.81 2.27 -11.02
CA PHE A 245 -0.01 2.78 -12.13
C PHE A 245 1.29 3.40 -11.62
N VAL A 246 2.39 3.15 -12.35
CA VAL A 246 3.64 3.88 -12.10
C VAL A 246 3.43 5.34 -12.47
N GLU A 247 3.85 6.23 -11.59
CA GLU A 247 3.76 7.67 -11.77
C GLU A 247 5.12 8.32 -11.56
N LYS A 248 5.32 9.47 -12.18
CA LYS A 248 6.54 10.26 -12.06
C LYS A 248 6.45 11.14 -10.81
N TRP A 249 6.86 10.60 -9.65
CA TRP A 249 6.80 11.30 -8.37
C TRP A 249 7.90 12.36 -8.18
N ASN A 250 9.03 12.20 -8.88
CA ASN A 250 10.17 13.14 -8.80
C ASN A 250 10.76 13.33 -10.19
N GLU A 251 10.60 14.54 -10.75
CA GLU A 251 11.06 14.84 -12.11
C GLU A 251 12.58 14.77 -12.26
N ASP A 252 13.33 15.15 -11.22
CA ASP A 252 14.80 15.21 -11.26
C ASP A 252 15.49 13.84 -11.18
N ARG A 253 14.71 12.76 -10.87
CA ARG A 253 15.26 11.42 -10.57
C ARG A 253 14.61 10.31 -11.34
N PHE A 254 13.66 10.65 -12.14
CA PHE A 254 12.97 9.66 -12.95
C PHE A 254 13.96 9.14 -14.01
N ASP A 255 14.26 7.84 -13.92
CA ASP A 255 15.09 7.19 -14.94
C ASP A 255 14.40 7.33 -16.31
N SER A 256 15.05 7.99 -17.25
CA SER A 256 14.51 8.20 -18.60
C SER A 256 14.16 6.87 -19.30
N SER A 257 14.79 5.76 -18.91
CA SER A 257 14.45 4.43 -19.41
C SER A 257 13.02 3.98 -19.05
N ILE A 258 12.42 4.59 -18.01
CA ILE A 258 11.06 4.26 -17.59
C ILE A 258 9.99 5.18 -18.20
N GLU A 259 10.36 6.26 -18.89
CA GLU A 259 9.38 7.17 -19.51
C GLU A 259 8.48 6.44 -20.51
N GLY A 260 9.05 5.53 -21.30
CA GLY A 260 8.29 4.65 -22.22
C GLY A 260 7.41 3.61 -21.54
N GLU A 261 7.58 3.41 -20.24
CA GLU A 261 6.81 2.46 -19.44
C GLU A 261 5.59 3.08 -18.76
N LEU A 262 5.46 4.42 -18.76
CA LEU A 262 4.30 5.10 -18.18
C LEU A 262 3.06 4.87 -19.05
N ILE A 263 1.96 4.53 -18.38
CA ILE A 263 0.67 4.32 -19.02
C ILE A 263 -0.06 5.65 -19.11
N GLU A 264 -0.47 6.02 -20.31
CA GLU A 264 -1.26 7.22 -20.59
C GLU A 264 -2.61 7.18 -19.86
N ASN A 265 -3.06 8.33 -19.34
CA ASN A 265 -4.29 8.42 -18.55
C ASN A 265 -5.54 7.89 -19.28
N ASN A 266 -5.62 8.10 -20.61
CA ASN A 266 -6.73 7.63 -21.44
C ASN A 266 -6.84 6.09 -21.50
N LYS A 267 -5.76 5.35 -21.27
CA LYS A 267 -5.73 3.87 -21.27
C LYS A 267 -5.99 3.26 -19.89
N ARG A 268 -5.93 4.06 -18.82
CA ARG A 268 -6.06 3.55 -17.45
C ARG A 268 -7.45 2.95 -17.18
N ASN A 269 -8.49 3.57 -17.70
CA ASN A 269 -9.85 3.10 -17.52
C ASN A 269 -10.08 1.73 -18.16
N ASP A 270 -9.57 1.51 -19.38
CA ASP A 270 -9.67 0.23 -20.07
C ASP A 270 -8.96 -0.90 -19.27
N ILE A 271 -7.82 -0.58 -18.67
CA ILE A 271 -7.08 -1.52 -17.83
C ILE A 271 -7.85 -1.85 -16.54
N TYR A 272 -8.49 -0.85 -15.91
CA TYR A 272 -9.35 -1.09 -14.76
C TYR A 272 -10.58 -1.93 -15.11
N GLU A 273 -11.16 -1.76 -16.31
CA GLU A 273 -12.26 -2.62 -16.81
C GLU A 273 -11.78 -4.07 -16.94
N ILE A 274 -10.62 -4.30 -17.54
CA ILE A 274 -10.02 -5.64 -17.67
C ILE A 274 -9.80 -6.26 -16.29
N LEU A 275 -9.26 -5.51 -15.33
CA LEU A 275 -9.04 -5.99 -13.98
C LEU A 275 -10.35 -6.34 -13.26
N ASN A 276 -11.38 -5.51 -13.40
CA ASN A 276 -12.70 -5.73 -12.80
C ASN A 276 -13.44 -6.93 -13.40
N GLU A 277 -13.25 -7.20 -14.69
CA GLU A 277 -13.83 -8.35 -15.39
C GLU A 277 -13.04 -9.64 -15.13
N SER A 278 -11.83 -9.52 -14.61
CA SER A 278 -10.97 -10.66 -14.30
C SER A 278 -11.47 -11.45 -13.09
N ASP A 279 -11.18 -12.75 -13.06
CA ASP A 279 -11.57 -13.68 -11.99
C ASP A 279 -10.65 -13.56 -10.76
N ILE A 280 -10.50 -12.33 -10.23
CA ILE A 280 -9.71 -12.05 -9.03
C ILE A 280 -10.67 -11.86 -7.84
N GLU A 281 -10.67 -12.79 -6.88
CA GLU A 281 -11.59 -12.75 -5.74
C GLU A 281 -11.31 -11.59 -4.77
N ASN A 282 -10.05 -11.19 -4.62
CA ASN A 282 -9.60 -10.22 -3.64
C ASN A 282 -8.88 -9.06 -4.34
N LEU A 283 -9.55 -8.45 -5.33
CA LEU A 283 -9.03 -7.30 -6.04
C LEU A 283 -9.33 -6.02 -5.24
N ASP A 284 -8.29 -5.24 -5.01
CA ASP A 284 -8.34 -4.00 -4.26
C ASP A 284 -7.99 -2.81 -5.17
N ILE A 285 -8.91 -2.42 -6.03
CA ILE A 285 -8.70 -1.30 -6.97
C ILE A 285 -8.98 0.06 -6.32
N TYR A 286 -9.88 0.11 -5.33
CA TYR A 286 -10.45 1.37 -4.86
C TYR A 286 -10.21 1.67 -3.38
N LEU A 287 -9.55 0.80 -2.64
CA LEU A 287 -9.60 0.86 -1.19
C LEU A 287 -8.91 2.07 -0.55
N ASN A 288 -8.20 2.90 -1.28
CA ASN A 288 -7.43 3.95 -0.64
C ASN A 288 -7.74 5.38 -1.07
N PHE A 289 -8.72 5.61 -1.93
CA PHE A 289 -9.11 6.99 -2.24
C PHE A 289 -10.18 7.55 -1.30
N LEU A 290 -10.95 6.70 -0.60
CA LEU A 290 -12.10 7.16 0.19
C LEU A 290 -12.18 6.61 1.63
N ASP A 291 -11.53 5.50 1.98
CA ASP A 291 -11.71 4.85 3.29
C ASP A 291 -10.51 4.96 4.25
N SER A 292 -9.36 5.30 3.77
CA SER A 292 -8.27 5.75 4.63
C SER A 292 -8.06 7.21 4.32
N SER A 293 -7.90 8.02 5.35
CA SER A 293 -7.51 9.43 5.34
C SER A 293 -6.66 9.95 4.16
N GLY A 294 -6.93 9.52 2.94
CA GLY A 294 -6.42 10.05 1.67
C GLY A 294 -4.90 10.10 1.52
N LEU A 295 -4.18 9.53 2.44
CA LEU A 295 -2.73 9.65 2.52
C LEU A 295 -2.09 8.27 2.32
N CYS A 296 -1.89 7.90 1.05
CA CYS A 296 -0.82 6.95 0.77
C CYS A 296 0.46 7.51 1.41
N PRO A 297 1.09 6.84 2.38
CA PRO A 297 2.33 7.33 2.99
C PRO A 297 3.45 7.56 1.98
N ALA A 298 3.35 6.95 0.80
CA ALA A 298 4.31 7.05 -0.30
C ALA A 298 4.02 8.19 -1.29
N GLY A 299 3.04 9.03 -1.05
CA GLY A 299 2.55 10.03 -2.01
C GLY A 299 2.54 11.48 -1.53
N ARG A 300 3.31 11.83 -0.49
CA ARG A 300 3.54 13.24 -0.10
C ARG A 300 4.95 13.49 0.34
#